data_2eedabe2c28fea57c8b6b2cebc2a8333
#
_entry.id   2eedabe2c28fea57c8b6b2cebc2a8333
#
_cell.length_a   1.000
_cell.length_b   1.000
_cell.length_c   1.000
_cell.angle_alpha   90.00
_cell.angle_beta   90.00
_cell.angle_gamma   90.00
#
_symmetry.space_group_name_H-M   'P 1'
#
loop_
_entity.id
_entity.type
_entity.pdbx_description
1 polymer ?
#
loop_
_entity_poly.entity_id
_entity_poly.type
_entity_poly.pdbx_seq_one_letter_code
_entity_poly.pdbx_strand_id
1 'polypeptide(L)'
;MTVRKTLTKKLSFACVALAISLLAGNAAAVDNVGFVYVTPIGDAGWTYQHNLGRVEMEEATGVTSSYVENVAEGADAERVIREMAKRGDKVIFATSFGYMNYMLKVSKKFPDTAFVHATGYKMGDNMGIYNARFYEGRYLTGVIAGEMTESNVLGYVAAFPIPEVLQGINAFIQGARSVNPKAELRVIWVNSWFDPGKERQASMTLMSQGADVLTHHTDSTAVVQAAEEKGKYAVGYHSDMSKYGPTAHLTATTHHWGDFYIKTVEQVKAGNWKPESLWGGYA
;
A
#
# COMPACT_ATOMS: atom_id res chain seq x y z
N MET A 1 55.72 -49.30 -19.26
CA MET A 1 55.75 -47.81 -19.14
C MET A 1 54.38 -47.24 -19.46
N THR A 2 53.28 -47.82 -18.94
CA THR A 2 51.92 -47.47 -19.38
C THR A 2 50.86 -47.33 -18.22
N VAL A 3 51.31 -47.28 -16.97
CA VAL A 3 50.40 -47.23 -15.81
C VAL A 3 50.30 -45.83 -15.14
N ARG A 4 51.21 -44.89 -15.48
CA ARG A 4 51.25 -43.57 -14.82
C ARG A 4 50.38 -42.48 -15.46
N LYS A 5 49.76 -42.67 -16.65
CA LYS A 5 48.98 -41.65 -17.36
C LYS A 5 47.47 -41.69 -17.09
N THR A 6 46.97 -42.74 -16.43
CA THR A 6 45.52 -42.90 -16.18
C THR A 6 45.07 -42.37 -14.82
N LEU A 7 45.98 -42.18 -13.86
CA LEU A 7 45.59 -41.68 -12.51
C LEU A 7 45.42 -40.17 -12.44
N THR A 8 46.16 -39.41 -13.29
CA THR A 8 46.08 -37.93 -13.27
C THR A 8 44.84 -37.35 -13.92
N LYS A 9 44.18 -38.10 -14.86
CA LYS A 9 42.92 -37.65 -15.48
C LYS A 9 41.68 -37.83 -14.60
N LYS A 10 41.71 -38.78 -13.66
CA LYS A 10 40.58 -39.01 -12.75
C LYS A 10 40.56 -38.05 -11.56
N LEU A 11 41.69 -37.50 -11.14
CA LEU A 11 41.75 -36.50 -10.07
C LEU A 11 41.31 -35.09 -10.54
N SER A 12 41.49 -34.74 -11.80
CA SER A 12 41.11 -33.44 -12.36
C SER A 12 39.56 -33.32 -12.52
N PHE A 13 38.85 -34.42 -12.75
CA PHE A 13 37.39 -34.42 -12.87
C PHE A 13 36.70 -34.34 -11.53
N ALA A 14 37.27 -34.87 -10.44
CA ALA A 14 36.70 -34.80 -9.09
C ALA A 14 36.82 -33.40 -8.49
N CYS A 15 37.87 -32.64 -8.79
CA CYS A 15 38.03 -31.26 -8.29
C CYS A 15 37.14 -30.24 -8.99
N VAL A 16 36.76 -30.47 -10.27
CA VAL A 16 35.84 -29.57 -11.00
C VAL A 16 34.39 -29.79 -10.55
N ALA A 17 33.98 -31.03 -10.21
CA ALA A 17 32.64 -31.31 -9.69
C ALA A 17 32.43 -30.77 -8.26
N LEU A 18 33.46 -30.65 -7.44
CA LEU A 18 33.40 -30.08 -6.09
C LEU A 18 33.39 -28.56 -6.05
N ALA A 19 33.91 -27.90 -7.11
CA ALA A 19 33.92 -26.42 -7.20
C ALA A 19 32.60 -25.84 -7.70
N ILE A 20 31.73 -26.62 -8.35
CA ILE A 20 30.43 -26.18 -8.84
C ILE A 20 29.35 -26.24 -7.75
N SER A 21 29.52 -27.05 -6.72
CA SER A 21 28.57 -27.16 -5.59
C SER A 21 28.71 -26.05 -4.53
N LEU A 22 29.71 -25.18 -4.63
CA LEU A 22 29.93 -24.07 -3.67
C LEU A 22 29.33 -22.72 -4.12
N LEU A 23 28.68 -22.70 -5.31
CA LEU A 23 27.97 -21.50 -5.83
C LEU A 23 26.44 -21.63 -5.75
N ALA A 24 25.91 -22.68 -5.09
CA ALA A 24 24.55 -22.65 -4.66
C ALA A 24 24.46 -21.61 -3.52
N GLY A 25 24.22 -20.36 -3.89
CA GLY A 25 23.91 -19.31 -2.92
C GLY A 25 22.87 -19.86 -1.96
N ASN A 26 23.08 -19.70 -0.65
CA ASN A 26 22.07 -20.01 0.35
C ASN A 26 20.82 -19.19 0.01
N ALA A 27 19.89 -19.79 -0.74
CA ALA A 27 18.54 -19.27 -0.81
C ALA A 27 18.02 -19.35 0.62
N ALA A 28 17.90 -18.20 1.27
CA ALA A 28 17.32 -18.14 2.61
C ALA A 28 15.88 -18.67 2.49
N ALA A 29 15.53 -19.70 3.26
CA ALA A 29 14.15 -20.12 3.34
C ALA A 29 13.33 -18.93 3.88
N VAL A 30 12.46 -18.38 3.05
CA VAL A 30 11.49 -17.35 3.45
C VAL A 30 10.20 -18.10 3.79
N ASP A 31 10.10 -18.54 5.05
CA ASP A 31 8.98 -19.33 5.50
C ASP A 31 7.81 -18.45 5.97
N ASN A 32 8.10 -17.22 6.43
CA ASN A 32 7.10 -16.31 6.97
C ASN A 32 7.29 -14.86 6.51
N VAL A 33 6.18 -14.24 6.13
CA VAL A 33 6.05 -12.81 5.80
C VAL A 33 5.03 -12.16 6.73
N GLY A 34 5.37 -11.03 7.33
CA GLY A 34 4.50 -10.28 8.24
C GLY A 34 3.85 -9.07 7.59
N PHE A 35 2.58 -8.81 7.88
CA PHE A 35 1.86 -7.60 7.46
C PHE A 35 1.27 -6.88 8.66
N VAL A 36 1.46 -5.56 8.71
CA VAL A 36 0.91 -4.70 9.76
C VAL A 36 -0.06 -3.71 9.14
N TYR A 37 -1.33 -3.85 9.45
CA TYR A 37 -2.44 -3.07 8.89
C TYR A 37 -2.97 -2.06 9.90
N VAL A 38 -3.23 -0.84 9.43
CA VAL A 38 -3.68 0.28 10.29
C VAL A 38 -5.18 0.25 10.57
N THR A 39 -5.96 -0.37 9.69
CA THR A 39 -7.42 -0.47 9.78
C THR A 39 -7.86 -1.93 9.67
N PRO A 40 -9.14 -2.25 9.90
CA PRO A 40 -9.68 -3.56 9.54
C PRO A 40 -9.53 -3.83 8.05
N ILE A 41 -9.38 -5.09 7.67
CA ILE A 41 -9.34 -5.49 6.26
C ILE A 41 -10.65 -5.08 5.56
N GLY A 42 -11.78 -5.38 6.16
CA GLY A 42 -13.08 -5.10 5.54
C GLY A 42 -13.24 -5.75 4.18
N ASP A 43 -14.00 -5.11 3.30
CA ASP A 43 -14.27 -5.58 1.93
C ASP A 43 -14.14 -4.45 0.88
N ALA A 44 -13.53 -3.34 1.24
CA ALA A 44 -13.07 -2.25 0.38
C ALA A 44 -12.05 -1.39 1.14
N GLY A 45 -11.32 -0.53 0.45
CA GLY A 45 -10.42 0.46 1.05
C GLY A 45 -8.94 0.08 0.98
N TRP A 46 -8.12 0.83 1.71
CA TRP A 46 -6.66 0.72 1.72
C TRP A 46 -6.17 -0.64 2.21
N THR A 47 -6.57 -1.00 3.43
CA THR A 47 -6.15 -2.27 4.04
C THR A 47 -6.66 -3.48 3.26
N TYR A 48 -7.87 -3.41 2.70
CA TYR A 48 -8.41 -4.45 1.82
C TYR A 48 -7.51 -4.67 0.60
N GLN A 49 -7.07 -3.62 -0.09
CA GLN A 49 -6.19 -3.72 -1.26
C GLN A 49 -4.81 -4.30 -0.89
N HIS A 50 -4.25 -3.92 0.25
CA HIS A 50 -3.02 -4.53 0.75
C HIS A 50 -3.20 -6.01 1.07
N ASN A 51 -4.35 -6.39 1.62
CA ASN A 51 -4.66 -7.80 1.91
C ASN A 51 -4.87 -8.62 0.63
N LEU A 52 -5.49 -8.06 -0.41
CA LEU A 52 -5.54 -8.73 -1.72
C LEU A 52 -4.14 -9.00 -2.25
N GLY A 53 -3.26 -8.00 -2.25
CA GLY A 53 -1.87 -8.17 -2.67
C GLY A 53 -1.11 -9.19 -1.81
N ARG A 54 -1.40 -9.28 -0.51
CA ARG A 54 -0.86 -10.32 0.37
C ARG A 54 -1.28 -11.72 -0.08
N VAL A 55 -2.56 -11.92 -0.40
CA VAL A 55 -3.09 -13.21 -0.88
C VAL A 55 -2.47 -13.58 -2.22
N GLU A 56 -2.42 -12.64 -3.18
CA GLU A 56 -1.76 -12.84 -4.47
C GLU A 56 -0.28 -13.23 -4.31
N MET A 57 0.42 -12.61 -3.36
CA MET A 57 1.81 -12.95 -3.04
C MET A 57 1.93 -14.38 -2.49
N GLU A 58 1.06 -14.81 -1.56
CA GLU A 58 1.05 -16.19 -1.04
C GLU A 58 0.84 -17.20 -2.16
N GLU A 59 -0.16 -16.97 -3.02
CA GLU A 59 -0.48 -17.85 -4.15
C GLU A 59 0.68 -17.96 -5.15
N ALA A 60 1.32 -16.83 -5.47
CA ALA A 60 2.39 -16.79 -6.47
C ALA A 60 3.72 -17.36 -5.95
N THR A 61 4.05 -17.13 -4.67
CA THR A 61 5.38 -17.45 -4.13
C THR A 61 5.42 -18.70 -3.27
N GLY A 62 4.26 -19.20 -2.83
CA GLY A 62 4.13 -20.35 -1.93
C GLY A 62 4.58 -20.07 -0.50
N VAL A 63 4.87 -18.83 -0.13
CA VAL A 63 5.22 -18.45 1.25
C VAL A 63 3.97 -18.36 2.12
N THR A 64 4.13 -18.60 3.41
CA THR A 64 3.09 -18.32 4.40
C THR A 64 3.21 -16.89 4.89
N SER A 65 2.10 -16.19 5.01
CA SER A 65 2.09 -14.88 5.65
C SER A 65 1.21 -14.83 6.89
N SER A 66 1.47 -13.85 7.73
CA SER A 66 0.63 -13.51 8.87
C SER A 66 0.37 -12.02 8.88
N TYR A 67 -0.73 -11.60 9.46
CA TYR A 67 -1.06 -10.18 9.57
C TYR A 67 -1.62 -9.83 10.95
N VAL A 68 -1.51 -8.55 11.29
CA VAL A 68 -2.22 -7.94 12.43
C VAL A 68 -2.89 -6.69 11.92
N GLU A 69 -4.20 -6.61 12.11
CA GLU A 69 -5.02 -5.47 11.71
C GLU A 69 -5.38 -4.57 12.90
N ASN A 70 -5.87 -3.36 12.62
CA ASN A 70 -6.19 -2.34 13.64
C ASN A 70 -5.00 -1.97 14.54
N VAL A 71 -3.81 -1.96 13.98
CA VAL A 71 -2.63 -1.56 14.74
C VAL A 71 -2.55 -0.04 14.78
N ALA A 72 -2.67 0.54 15.96
CA ALA A 72 -2.54 1.98 16.12
C ALA A 72 -1.12 2.46 15.75
N GLU A 73 -1.05 3.62 15.09
CA GLU A 73 0.23 4.29 14.85
C GLU A 73 0.85 4.70 16.19
N GLY A 74 2.13 4.37 16.38
CA GLY A 74 2.81 4.65 17.64
C GLY A 74 3.49 3.43 18.26
N ALA A 75 3.41 3.31 19.58
CA ALA A 75 4.06 2.25 20.36
C ALA A 75 3.53 0.85 19.98
N ASP A 76 2.27 0.73 19.63
CA ASP A 76 1.68 -0.54 19.21
C ASP A 76 2.29 -1.02 17.89
N ALA A 77 2.50 -0.13 16.92
CA ALA A 77 3.18 -0.47 15.67
C ALA A 77 4.60 -0.98 15.95
N GLU A 78 5.36 -0.28 16.82
CA GLU A 78 6.70 -0.74 17.21
C GLU A 78 6.66 -2.14 17.82
N ARG A 79 5.71 -2.38 18.72
CA ARG A 79 5.55 -3.68 19.40
C ARG A 79 5.25 -4.79 18.39
N VAL A 80 4.25 -4.60 17.53
CA VAL A 80 3.82 -5.63 16.56
C VAL A 80 4.93 -5.94 15.56
N ILE A 81 5.56 -4.91 14.97
CA ILE A 81 6.69 -5.07 14.03
C ILE A 81 7.84 -5.84 14.71
N ARG A 82 8.16 -5.51 15.97
CA ARG A 82 9.20 -6.18 16.74
C ARG A 82 8.88 -7.65 17.03
N GLU A 83 7.62 -7.96 17.34
CA GLU A 83 7.18 -9.32 17.60
C GLU A 83 7.26 -10.19 16.34
N MET A 84 6.87 -9.65 15.18
CA MET A 84 7.03 -10.32 13.89
C MET A 84 8.51 -10.60 13.59
N ALA A 85 9.39 -9.61 13.75
CA ALA A 85 10.83 -9.79 13.56
C ALA A 85 11.45 -10.81 14.53
N LYS A 86 11.02 -10.80 15.81
CA LYS A 86 11.45 -11.81 16.81
C LYS A 86 10.98 -13.22 16.48
N ARG A 87 9.79 -13.36 15.90
CA ARG A 87 9.26 -14.66 15.45
C ARG A 87 10.06 -15.23 14.28
N GLY A 88 10.84 -14.40 13.60
CA GLY A 88 11.69 -14.81 12.48
C GLY A 88 11.11 -14.51 11.11
N ASP A 89 10.10 -13.63 11.02
CA ASP A 89 9.57 -13.18 9.73
C ASP A 89 10.70 -12.54 8.92
N LYS A 90 10.90 -13.01 7.69
CA LYS A 90 12.00 -12.59 6.83
C LYS A 90 11.71 -11.31 6.05
N VAL A 91 10.42 -11.03 5.82
CA VAL A 91 9.94 -9.80 5.23
C VAL A 91 8.80 -9.28 6.10
N ILE A 92 8.80 -8.00 6.41
CA ILE A 92 7.71 -7.35 7.15
C ILE A 92 7.26 -6.11 6.38
N PHE A 93 6.01 -6.12 5.94
CA PHE A 93 5.33 -4.99 5.31
C PHE A 93 4.52 -4.22 6.35
N ALA A 94 4.74 -2.91 6.46
CA ALA A 94 3.95 -2.03 7.33
C ALA A 94 3.26 -0.95 6.48
N THR A 95 1.94 -0.95 6.50
CA THR A 95 1.11 -0.28 5.50
C THR A 95 0.49 1.04 5.98
N SER A 96 1.20 1.80 6.82
CA SER A 96 0.74 3.13 7.20
C SER A 96 1.88 4.13 7.35
N PHE A 97 1.64 5.37 6.94
CA PHE A 97 2.59 6.49 7.05
C PHE A 97 3.18 6.63 8.47
N GLY A 98 2.34 6.55 9.49
CA GLY A 98 2.76 6.73 10.88
C GLY A 98 3.61 5.60 11.46
N TYR A 99 3.77 4.48 10.75
CA TYR A 99 4.65 3.39 11.18
C TYR A 99 6.13 3.65 10.89
N MET A 100 6.47 4.61 10.06
CA MET A 100 7.80 4.86 9.52
C MET A 100 8.91 4.90 10.56
N ASN A 101 8.79 5.76 11.56
CA ASN A 101 9.83 5.92 12.59
C ASN A 101 9.97 4.68 13.48
N TYR A 102 8.87 4.01 13.76
CA TYR A 102 8.82 2.80 14.58
C TYR A 102 9.44 1.61 13.86
N MET A 103 9.13 1.43 12.57
CA MET A 103 9.76 0.41 11.74
C MET A 103 11.26 0.65 11.60
N LEU A 104 11.68 1.90 11.33
CA LEU A 104 13.09 2.27 11.24
C LEU A 104 13.86 2.00 12.55
N LYS A 105 13.21 2.18 13.70
CA LYS A 105 13.80 1.88 15.01
C LYS A 105 13.96 0.37 15.23
N VAL A 106 12.97 -0.42 14.79
CA VAL A 106 13.02 -1.88 14.89
C VAL A 106 14.01 -2.48 13.92
N SER A 107 14.05 -2.01 12.66
CA SER A 107 14.91 -2.57 11.60
C SER A 107 16.38 -2.63 11.99
N LYS A 108 16.89 -1.63 12.71
CA LYS A 108 18.26 -1.57 13.22
C LYS A 108 18.64 -2.72 14.17
N LYS A 109 17.65 -3.43 14.74
CA LYS A 109 17.87 -4.51 15.70
C LYS A 109 17.72 -5.90 15.08
N PHE A 110 17.26 -5.97 13.85
CA PHE A 110 17.00 -7.21 13.12
C PHE A 110 17.56 -7.13 11.70
N PRO A 111 18.90 -7.14 11.55
CA PRO A 111 19.57 -6.91 10.26
C PRO A 111 19.24 -7.97 9.20
N ASP A 112 18.84 -9.18 9.62
CA ASP A 112 18.50 -10.30 8.73
C ASP A 112 17.03 -10.32 8.27
N THR A 113 16.24 -9.29 8.62
CA THR A 113 14.85 -9.11 8.20
C THR A 113 14.77 -7.93 7.22
N ALA A 114 14.08 -8.11 6.12
CA ALA A 114 13.73 -7.05 5.19
C ALA A 114 12.49 -6.31 5.69
N PHE A 115 12.60 -5.01 5.90
CA PHE A 115 11.50 -4.15 6.30
C PHE A 115 11.05 -3.29 5.12
N VAL A 116 9.74 -3.24 4.86
CA VAL A 116 9.19 -2.56 3.68
C VAL A 116 8.00 -1.70 4.11
N HIS A 117 8.16 -0.39 4.01
CA HIS A 117 7.23 0.58 4.55
C HIS A 117 6.45 1.32 3.45
N ALA A 118 5.13 1.33 3.55
CA ALA A 118 4.26 2.08 2.64
C ALA A 118 4.26 3.58 2.96
N THR A 119 4.30 4.39 1.90
CA THR A 119 4.11 5.85 1.92
C THR A 119 5.11 6.66 2.75
N GLY A 120 6.22 6.03 3.18
CA GLY A 120 7.28 6.71 3.92
C GLY A 120 8.25 7.50 3.04
N TYR A 121 9.21 8.17 3.72
CA TYR A 121 10.32 8.88 3.08
C TYR A 121 11.68 8.62 3.75
N LYS A 122 11.71 7.78 4.78
CA LYS A 122 12.95 7.37 5.46
C LYS A 122 13.27 5.93 5.15
N MET A 123 14.52 5.67 4.86
CA MET A 123 15.08 4.35 4.60
C MET A 123 16.10 3.97 5.66
N GLY A 124 16.47 2.71 5.72
CA GLY A 124 17.54 2.14 6.54
C GLY A 124 18.32 1.09 5.78
N ASP A 125 19.37 0.51 6.40
CA ASP A 125 20.23 -0.48 5.77
C ASP A 125 19.47 -1.74 5.31
N ASN A 126 18.37 -2.05 5.98
CA ASN A 126 17.46 -3.15 5.68
C ASN A 126 15.97 -2.72 5.71
N MET A 127 15.69 -1.44 5.47
CA MET A 127 14.34 -0.88 5.37
C MET A 127 14.21 -0.07 4.09
N GLY A 128 13.39 -0.57 3.16
CA GLY A 128 12.95 0.12 1.95
C GLY A 128 11.58 0.78 2.13
N ILE A 129 11.22 1.62 1.18
CA ILE A 129 9.92 2.28 1.12
C ILE A 129 9.29 2.09 -0.25
N TYR A 130 7.96 2.05 -0.28
CA TYR A 130 7.19 2.05 -1.51
C TYR A 130 6.02 3.02 -1.41
N ASN A 131 5.71 3.64 -2.52
CA ASN A 131 4.64 4.61 -2.64
C ASN A 131 4.14 4.64 -4.08
N ALA A 132 2.98 5.24 -4.30
CA ALA A 132 2.45 5.50 -5.63
C ALA A 132 2.18 7.00 -5.83
N ARG A 133 2.18 7.42 -7.09
CA ARG A 133 1.77 8.77 -7.48
C ARG A 133 0.25 8.87 -7.46
N PHE A 134 -0.35 8.76 -6.28
CA PHE A 134 -1.81 8.77 -6.08
C PHE A 134 -2.48 10.00 -6.68
N TYR A 135 -1.75 11.13 -6.71
CA TYR A 135 -2.22 12.39 -7.29
C TYR A 135 -2.54 12.29 -8.79
N GLU A 136 -1.94 11.35 -9.53
CA GLU A 136 -2.27 11.13 -10.95
C GLU A 136 -3.73 10.68 -11.09
N GLY A 137 -4.14 9.65 -10.36
CA GLY A 137 -5.53 9.19 -10.33
C GLY A 137 -6.49 10.22 -9.73
N ARG A 138 -6.03 10.97 -8.72
CA ARG A 138 -6.83 12.06 -8.14
C ARG A 138 -7.12 13.16 -9.14
N TYR A 139 -6.15 13.52 -9.98
CA TYR A 139 -6.38 14.48 -11.05
C TYR A 139 -7.45 13.99 -12.05
N LEU A 140 -7.32 12.74 -12.51
CA LEU A 140 -8.27 12.14 -13.44
C LEU A 140 -9.69 12.07 -12.87
N THR A 141 -9.80 11.64 -11.60
CA THR A 141 -11.11 11.60 -10.92
C THR A 141 -11.65 13.00 -10.62
N GLY A 142 -10.79 13.97 -10.45
CA GLY A 142 -11.15 15.39 -10.39
C GLY A 142 -11.77 15.90 -11.68
N VAL A 143 -11.21 15.54 -12.85
CA VAL A 143 -11.80 15.88 -14.15
C VAL A 143 -13.24 15.35 -14.24
N ILE A 144 -13.45 14.07 -13.88
CA ILE A 144 -14.79 13.47 -13.88
C ILE A 144 -15.74 14.23 -12.93
N ALA A 145 -15.27 14.54 -11.71
CA ALA A 145 -16.08 15.30 -10.75
C ALA A 145 -16.44 16.71 -11.24
N GLY A 146 -15.51 17.35 -11.94
CA GLY A 146 -15.73 18.68 -12.53
C GLY A 146 -16.77 18.69 -13.65
N GLU A 147 -16.83 17.63 -14.47
CA GLU A 147 -17.84 17.46 -15.51
C GLU A 147 -19.22 17.09 -14.92
N MET A 148 -19.25 16.35 -13.81
CA MET A 148 -20.49 15.82 -13.24
C MET A 148 -21.17 16.76 -12.25
N THR A 149 -20.46 17.73 -11.68
CA THR A 149 -21.05 18.66 -10.71
C THR A 149 -21.99 19.65 -11.38
N GLU A 150 -23.20 19.80 -10.84
CA GLU A 150 -24.18 20.83 -11.21
C GLU A 150 -24.07 22.05 -10.30
N SER A 151 -23.73 21.84 -9.03
CA SER A 151 -23.60 22.90 -8.02
C SER A 151 -22.28 23.69 -8.09
N ASN A 152 -21.27 23.19 -8.78
CA ASN A 152 -19.87 23.59 -8.78
C ASN A 152 -19.19 23.41 -7.40
N VAL A 153 -19.82 22.73 -6.44
CA VAL A 153 -19.26 22.47 -5.12
C VAL A 153 -18.95 20.99 -4.96
N LEU A 154 -17.68 20.69 -4.76
CA LEU A 154 -17.16 19.34 -4.53
C LEU A 154 -16.85 19.17 -3.03
N GLY A 155 -17.07 17.96 -2.51
CA GLY A 155 -16.79 17.62 -1.13
C GLY A 155 -15.63 16.62 -1.00
N TYR A 156 -14.71 16.85 -0.05
CA TYR A 156 -13.60 15.96 0.22
C TYR A 156 -13.55 15.62 1.70
N VAL A 157 -13.73 14.33 2.04
CA VAL A 157 -13.53 13.82 3.39
C VAL A 157 -12.08 13.34 3.52
N ALA A 158 -11.30 14.00 4.37
CA ALA A 158 -9.86 13.78 4.48
C ALA A 158 -9.47 13.24 5.87
N ALA A 159 -8.50 12.33 5.92
CA ALA A 159 -8.03 11.73 7.17
C ALA A 159 -7.10 12.69 7.92
N PHE A 160 -5.85 12.82 7.51
CA PHE A 160 -4.81 13.63 8.17
C PHE A 160 -4.11 14.54 7.17
N PRO A 161 -3.66 15.74 7.57
CA PRO A 161 -3.00 16.71 6.68
C PRO A 161 -1.53 16.36 6.43
N ILE A 162 -1.26 15.13 5.95
CA ILE A 162 0.07 14.69 5.53
C ILE A 162 0.30 15.03 4.04
N PRO A 163 1.55 15.07 3.55
CA PRO A 163 1.88 15.48 2.18
C PRO A 163 1.11 14.71 1.10
N GLU A 164 0.95 13.41 1.25
CA GLU A 164 0.22 12.54 0.31
C GLU A 164 -1.24 12.96 0.17
N VAL A 165 -1.93 13.19 1.30
CA VAL A 165 -3.34 13.62 1.31
C VAL A 165 -3.49 15.00 0.71
N LEU A 166 -2.60 15.95 1.06
CA LEU A 166 -2.59 17.30 0.49
C LEU A 166 -2.33 17.30 -1.02
N GLN A 167 -1.41 16.47 -1.51
CA GLN A 167 -1.19 16.29 -2.95
C GLN A 167 -2.45 15.78 -3.65
N GLY A 168 -3.13 14.80 -3.06
CA GLY A 168 -4.38 14.26 -3.58
C GLY A 168 -5.50 15.29 -3.66
N ILE A 169 -5.70 16.09 -2.61
CA ILE A 169 -6.68 17.17 -2.57
C ILE A 169 -6.39 18.20 -3.67
N ASN A 170 -5.14 18.65 -3.78
CA ASN A 170 -4.75 19.65 -4.76
C ASN A 170 -4.88 19.14 -6.20
N ALA A 171 -4.49 17.89 -6.45
CA ALA A 171 -4.63 17.28 -7.78
C ALA A 171 -6.11 17.13 -8.17
N PHE A 172 -6.97 16.71 -7.25
CA PHE A 172 -8.40 16.56 -7.49
C PHE A 172 -9.05 17.88 -7.91
N ILE A 173 -8.84 18.96 -7.16
CA ILE A 173 -9.42 20.26 -7.53
C ILE A 173 -8.79 20.83 -8.79
N GLN A 174 -7.51 20.61 -9.06
CA GLN A 174 -6.89 21.02 -10.32
C GLN A 174 -7.50 20.26 -11.51
N GLY A 175 -7.74 18.96 -11.37
CA GLY A 175 -8.46 18.16 -12.37
C GLY A 175 -9.86 18.71 -12.62
N ALA A 176 -10.64 18.96 -11.57
CA ALA A 176 -11.98 19.51 -11.69
C ALA A 176 -11.99 20.89 -12.38
N ARG A 177 -11.06 21.76 -12.00
CA ARG A 177 -10.95 23.11 -12.59
C ARG A 177 -10.45 23.12 -14.03
N SER A 178 -9.81 22.08 -14.51
CA SER A 178 -9.38 21.99 -15.90
C SER A 178 -10.54 21.91 -16.88
N VAL A 179 -11.70 21.42 -16.44
CA VAL A 179 -12.95 21.30 -17.21
C VAL A 179 -14.06 22.22 -16.71
N ASN A 180 -14.05 22.53 -15.40
CA ASN A 180 -15.01 23.43 -14.77
C ASN A 180 -14.27 24.49 -13.92
N PRO A 181 -13.90 25.65 -14.48
CA PRO A 181 -13.16 26.68 -13.76
C PRO A 181 -13.88 27.26 -12.53
N LYS A 182 -15.20 27.02 -12.40
CA LYS A 182 -16.00 27.46 -11.25
C LYS A 182 -15.97 26.48 -10.09
N ALA A 183 -15.38 25.29 -10.26
CA ALA A 183 -15.37 24.26 -9.24
C ALA A 183 -14.69 24.76 -7.95
N GLU A 184 -15.41 24.60 -6.84
CA GLU A 184 -14.94 24.83 -5.48
C GLU A 184 -14.82 23.50 -4.75
N LEU A 185 -13.77 23.36 -3.94
CA LEU A 185 -13.57 22.16 -3.11
C LEU A 185 -13.71 22.52 -1.64
N ARG A 186 -14.58 21.83 -0.93
CA ARG A 186 -14.74 21.90 0.52
C ARG A 186 -14.16 20.63 1.15
N VAL A 187 -13.31 20.80 2.15
CA VAL A 187 -12.58 19.71 2.81
C VAL A 187 -12.98 19.64 4.28
N ILE A 188 -13.33 18.44 4.75
CA ILE A 188 -13.52 18.17 6.18
C ILE A 188 -12.50 17.13 6.62
N TRP A 189 -11.71 17.49 7.64
CA TRP A 189 -10.72 16.61 8.26
C TRP A 189 -11.37 15.81 9.40
N VAL A 190 -11.34 14.47 9.30
CA VAL A 190 -11.92 13.59 10.32
C VAL A 190 -10.91 13.12 11.36
N ASN A 191 -9.61 13.36 11.13
CA ASN A 191 -8.49 12.95 11.99
C ASN A 191 -8.53 11.46 12.33
N SER A 192 -8.86 10.64 11.34
CA SER A 192 -8.85 9.18 11.42
C SER A 192 -8.65 8.59 10.04
N TRP A 193 -7.95 7.46 9.93
CA TRP A 193 -7.88 6.70 8.69
C TRP A 193 -9.18 5.93 8.43
N PHE A 194 -9.84 5.46 9.50
CA PHE A 194 -11.07 4.69 9.42
C PHE A 194 -12.00 5.06 10.58
N ASP A 195 -13.09 5.72 10.28
CA ASP A 195 -14.18 6.03 11.20
C ASP A 195 -15.46 6.25 10.39
N PRO A 196 -16.22 5.18 10.08
CA PRO A 196 -17.43 5.30 9.25
C PRO A 196 -18.45 6.31 9.77
N GLY A 197 -18.52 6.49 11.08
CA GLY A 197 -19.40 7.46 11.71
C GLY A 197 -19.03 8.90 11.40
N LYS A 198 -17.76 9.25 11.61
CA LYS A 198 -17.23 10.59 11.28
C LYS A 198 -17.21 10.85 9.78
N GLU A 199 -16.85 9.85 8.96
CA GLU A 199 -16.85 9.95 7.51
C GLU A 199 -18.25 10.25 6.97
N ARG A 200 -19.27 9.52 7.47
CA ARG A 200 -20.66 9.78 7.15
C ARG A 200 -21.09 11.18 7.58
N GLN A 201 -20.79 11.60 8.81
CA GLN A 201 -21.14 12.93 9.32
C GLN A 201 -20.50 14.04 8.49
N ALA A 202 -19.22 13.89 8.13
CA ALA A 202 -18.52 14.83 7.26
C ALA A 202 -19.18 14.91 5.88
N SER A 203 -19.56 13.77 5.30
CA SER A 203 -20.27 13.71 4.02
C SER A 203 -21.60 14.45 4.06
N MET A 204 -22.40 14.22 5.11
CA MET A 204 -23.68 14.91 5.31
C MET A 204 -23.49 16.42 5.44
N THR A 205 -22.45 16.85 6.16
CA THR A 205 -22.12 18.26 6.32
C THR A 205 -21.70 18.90 4.99
N LEU A 206 -20.84 18.24 4.21
CA LEU A 206 -20.43 18.72 2.89
C LEU A 206 -21.62 18.86 1.94
N MET A 207 -22.52 17.86 1.91
CA MET A 207 -23.72 17.92 1.08
C MET A 207 -24.68 19.04 1.54
N SER A 208 -24.84 19.27 2.85
CA SER A 208 -25.63 20.40 3.36
C SER A 208 -25.06 21.77 3.00
N GLN A 209 -23.75 21.82 2.75
CA GLN A 209 -23.05 23.00 2.27
C GLN A 209 -23.08 23.14 0.73
N GLY A 210 -23.79 22.28 0.03
CA GLY A 210 -24.01 22.33 -1.41
C GLY A 210 -23.14 21.40 -2.25
N ALA A 211 -22.31 20.56 -1.65
CA ALA A 211 -21.55 19.57 -2.42
C ALA A 211 -22.47 18.52 -3.06
N ASP A 212 -22.33 18.29 -4.34
CA ASP A 212 -23.08 17.30 -5.10
C ASP A 212 -22.23 16.16 -5.65
N VAL A 213 -20.90 16.29 -5.61
CA VAL A 213 -19.94 15.21 -5.86
C VAL A 213 -18.99 15.12 -4.68
N LEU A 214 -18.91 13.93 -4.06
CA LEU A 214 -18.04 13.67 -2.92
C LEU A 214 -16.85 12.80 -3.30
N THR A 215 -15.75 12.95 -2.61
CA THR A 215 -14.63 11.98 -2.58
C THR A 215 -14.02 11.93 -1.20
N HIS A 216 -13.11 10.98 -0.97
CA HIS A 216 -12.50 10.80 0.34
C HIS A 216 -11.05 10.31 0.25
N HIS A 217 -10.31 10.49 1.34
CA HIS A 217 -9.01 9.86 1.62
C HIS A 217 -9.08 9.24 3.02
N THR A 218 -10.00 8.34 3.17
CA THR A 218 -10.29 7.52 4.35
C THR A 218 -10.57 6.10 3.88
N ASP A 219 -10.72 5.16 4.80
CA ASP A 219 -10.68 3.73 4.47
C ASP A 219 -12.05 3.03 4.55
N SER A 220 -13.14 3.76 4.78
CA SER A 220 -14.48 3.16 4.81
C SER A 220 -15.29 3.49 3.55
N THR A 221 -16.39 2.77 3.38
CA THR A 221 -17.36 2.97 2.29
C THR A 221 -18.42 4.04 2.61
N ALA A 222 -18.35 4.64 3.80
CA ALA A 222 -19.40 5.50 4.33
C ALA A 222 -19.67 6.76 3.49
N VAL A 223 -18.64 7.30 2.82
CA VAL A 223 -18.80 8.49 1.96
C VAL A 223 -19.63 8.14 0.72
N VAL A 224 -19.35 7.00 0.07
CA VAL A 224 -20.07 6.53 -1.10
C VAL A 224 -21.51 6.19 -0.73
N GLN A 225 -21.71 5.50 0.40
CA GLN A 225 -23.06 5.18 0.91
C GLN A 225 -23.88 6.44 1.25
N ALA A 226 -23.25 7.45 1.85
CA ALA A 226 -23.94 8.70 2.17
C ALA A 226 -24.35 9.47 0.90
N ALA A 227 -23.52 9.46 -0.14
CA ALA A 227 -23.86 10.05 -1.43
C ALA A 227 -25.05 9.32 -2.08
N GLU A 228 -25.01 7.97 -2.11
CA GLU A 228 -26.11 7.15 -2.63
C GLU A 228 -27.45 7.47 -1.94
N GLU A 229 -27.47 7.51 -0.61
CA GLU A 229 -28.68 7.81 0.16
C GLU A 229 -29.25 9.22 -0.13
N LYS A 230 -28.41 10.15 -0.55
CA LYS A 230 -28.80 11.53 -0.83
C LYS A 230 -29.00 11.82 -2.32
N GLY A 231 -28.86 10.83 -3.19
CA GLY A 231 -28.95 11.03 -4.63
C GLY A 231 -27.88 11.99 -5.15
N LYS A 232 -26.67 11.92 -4.54
CA LYS A 232 -25.49 12.69 -4.93
C LYS A 232 -24.46 11.74 -5.53
N TYR A 233 -23.42 12.28 -6.16
CA TYR A 233 -22.34 11.49 -6.75
C TYR A 233 -21.20 11.29 -5.78
N ALA A 234 -20.45 10.21 -5.99
CA ALA A 234 -19.23 9.93 -5.25
C ALA A 234 -18.13 9.35 -6.15
N VAL A 235 -16.91 9.71 -5.85
CA VAL A 235 -15.70 9.09 -6.36
C VAL A 235 -15.08 8.25 -5.26
N GLY A 236 -14.97 6.93 -5.49
CA GLY A 236 -14.34 5.99 -4.58
C GLY A 236 -12.82 6.14 -4.52
N TYR A 237 -12.21 5.57 -3.50
CA TYR A 237 -10.78 5.59 -3.32
C TYR A 237 -10.26 4.26 -2.77
N HIS A 238 -9.05 3.90 -3.16
CA HIS A 238 -8.35 2.66 -2.89
C HIS A 238 -8.95 1.43 -3.60
N SER A 239 -10.28 1.31 -3.61
CA SER A 239 -11.02 0.17 -4.17
C SER A 239 -12.18 0.65 -5.05
N ASP A 240 -12.65 -0.24 -5.91
CA ASP A 240 -13.98 -0.09 -6.51
C ASP A 240 -15.05 -0.21 -5.41
N MET A 241 -15.84 0.84 -5.25
CA MET A 241 -16.90 0.93 -4.25
C MET A 241 -18.30 0.96 -4.87
N SER A 242 -18.43 0.58 -6.15
CA SER A 242 -19.70 0.63 -6.90
C SER A 242 -20.84 -0.15 -6.24
N LYS A 243 -20.55 -1.27 -5.56
CA LYS A 243 -21.56 -2.04 -4.81
C LYS A 243 -22.16 -1.31 -3.61
N TYR A 244 -21.49 -0.24 -3.12
CA TYR A 244 -21.95 0.56 -1.97
C TYR A 244 -22.69 1.83 -2.36
N GLY A 245 -22.68 2.17 -3.64
CA GLY A 245 -23.39 3.30 -4.20
C GLY A 245 -23.64 3.08 -5.70
N PRO A 246 -24.51 2.12 -6.08
CA PRO A 246 -24.66 1.70 -7.46
C PRO A 246 -25.15 2.81 -8.40
N THR A 247 -25.75 3.87 -7.89
CA THR A 247 -26.17 5.05 -8.66
C THR A 247 -25.31 6.28 -8.40
N ALA A 248 -24.65 6.34 -7.26
CA ALA A 248 -23.78 7.46 -6.85
C ALA A 248 -22.35 7.33 -7.36
N HIS A 249 -21.81 6.11 -7.42
CA HIS A 249 -20.40 5.87 -7.69
C HIS A 249 -20.05 6.13 -9.15
N LEU A 250 -19.26 7.17 -9.41
CA LEU A 250 -18.83 7.54 -10.75
C LEU A 250 -17.63 6.71 -11.21
N THR A 251 -16.64 6.57 -10.35
CA THR A 251 -15.37 5.87 -10.59
C THR A 251 -14.57 5.77 -9.31
N ALA A 252 -13.43 5.09 -9.35
CA ALA A 252 -12.48 5.02 -8.23
C ALA A 252 -11.03 5.04 -8.72
N THR A 253 -10.12 5.55 -7.89
CA THR A 253 -8.69 5.26 -7.99
C THR A 253 -8.42 4.00 -7.19
N THR A 254 -7.96 2.94 -7.86
CA THR A 254 -7.67 1.65 -7.24
C THR A 254 -6.17 1.41 -7.12
N HIS A 255 -5.78 0.54 -6.20
CA HIS A 255 -4.39 0.17 -5.95
C HIS A 255 -4.20 -1.34 -6.11
N HIS A 256 -3.06 -1.74 -6.69
CA HIS A 256 -2.67 -3.14 -6.85
C HIS A 256 -1.25 -3.32 -6.30
N TRP A 257 -1.11 -4.08 -5.22
CA TRP A 257 0.15 -4.24 -4.51
C TRP A 257 0.81 -5.61 -4.72
N GLY A 258 0.08 -6.56 -5.31
CA GLY A 258 0.50 -7.96 -5.45
C GLY A 258 1.84 -8.10 -6.14
N ASP A 259 2.01 -7.52 -7.33
CA ASP A 259 3.25 -7.59 -8.11
C ASP A 259 4.46 -7.08 -7.32
N PHE A 260 4.28 -5.99 -6.56
CA PHE A 260 5.33 -5.44 -5.72
C PHE A 260 5.70 -6.39 -4.57
N TYR A 261 4.72 -6.99 -3.92
CA TYR A 261 4.96 -7.95 -2.85
C TYR A 261 5.60 -9.23 -3.34
N ILE A 262 5.12 -9.77 -4.47
CA ILE A 262 5.71 -10.94 -5.14
C ILE A 262 7.18 -10.67 -5.46
N LYS A 263 7.47 -9.57 -6.16
CA LYS A 263 8.83 -9.16 -6.52
C LYS A 263 9.73 -9.06 -5.28
N THR A 264 9.25 -8.42 -4.21
CA THR A 264 10.01 -8.21 -2.98
C THR A 264 10.35 -9.55 -2.32
N VAL A 265 9.37 -10.44 -2.17
CA VAL A 265 9.57 -11.74 -1.55
C VAL A 265 10.53 -12.61 -2.38
N GLU A 266 10.37 -12.65 -3.70
CA GLU A 266 11.27 -13.39 -4.59
C GLU A 266 12.71 -12.88 -4.53
N GLN A 267 12.92 -11.56 -4.43
CA GLN A 267 14.24 -10.98 -4.24
C GLN A 267 14.87 -11.37 -2.89
N VAL A 268 14.07 -11.42 -1.81
CA VAL A 268 14.55 -11.87 -0.49
C VAL A 268 14.89 -13.36 -0.53
N LYS A 269 14.04 -14.21 -1.15
CA LYS A 269 14.33 -15.64 -1.36
C LYS A 269 15.63 -15.87 -2.14
N ALA A 270 15.87 -15.04 -3.15
CA ALA A 270 17.09 -15.10 -3.96
C ALA A 270 18.33 -14.50 -3.26
N GLY A 271 18.19 -13.89 -2.08
CA GLY A 271 19.29 -13.24 -1.35
C GLY A 271 19.83 -11.97 -2.02
N ASN A 272 19.07 -11.36 -2.91
CA ASN A 272 19.51 -10.18 -3.67
C ASN A 272 18.64 -8.93 -3.42
N TRP A 273 17.66 -9.00 -2.52
CA TRP A 273 16.89 -7.83 -2.12
C TRP A 273 17.76 -6.74 -1.52
N LYS A 274 17.46 -5.52 -1.90
CA LYS A 274 18.10 -4.32 -1.33
C LYS A 274 17.00 -3.29 -1.03
N PRO A 275 17.17 -2.49 0.04
CA PRO A 275 16.28 -1.38 0.31
C PRO A 275 16.24 -0.42 -0.87
N GLU A 276 15.06 -0.12 -1.34
CA GLU A 276 14.84 0.84 -2.42
C GLU A 276 13.72 1.82 -2.05
N SER A 277 13.70 2.97 -2.71
CA SER A 277 12.60 3.91 -2.68
C SER A 277 11.82 3.78 -3.98
N LEU A 278 10.76 2.99 -3.96
CA LEU A 278 9.87 2.84 -5.11
C LEU A 278 8.79 3.93 -5.10
N TRP A 279 8.62 4.60 -6.24
CA TRP A 279 7.53 5.54 -6.46
C TRP A 279 6.83 5.23 -7.78
N GLY A 280 5.84 4.33 -7.73
CA GLY A 280 5.06 3.85 -8.87
C GLY A 280 3.98 4.84 -9.31
N GLY A 281 3.32 4.56 -10.44
CA GLY A 281 2.22 5.35 -11.00
C GLY A 281 1.54 4.58 -12.12
N TYR A 282 0.78 5.30 -12.96
CA TYR A 282 0.02 4.71 -14.08
C TYR A 282 0.88 4.43 -15.33
N ALA A 283 2.12 4.87 -15.36
CA ALA A 283 3.03 4.68 -16.49
C ALA A 283 4.08 3.62 -16.18
#